data_52e19288a61de5811750c4a618922c05
#
_entry.id   52e19288a61de5811750c4a618922c05
#
_cell.length_a   1.000
_cell.length_b   1.000
_cell.length_c   1.000
_cell.angle_alpha   90.00
_cell.angle_beta   90.00
_cell.angle_gamma   90.00
#
_symmetry.space_group_name_H-M   'P 1'
#
loop_
_entity.id
_entity.type
_entity.pdbx_description
1 polymer ?
#
loop_
_entity_poly.entity_id
_entity_poly.type
_entity_poly.pdbx_seq_one_letter_code
_entity_poly.pdbx_strand_id
1 'polypeptide(L)' 'MNEKDKKDIRELVITAKYLADNDPQGLMLAKNTIDVLKARADLEKVKEVS' A
#
# COMPACT_ATOMS: atom_id res chain seq x y z
N MET A 1 4.74 10.44 11.12
CA MET A 1 3.55 10.24 10.27
C MET A 1 2.44 11.15 10.77
N ASN A 2 1.79 11.89 9.88
CA ASN A 2 0.74 12.84 10.29
C ASN A 2 -0.62 12.14 10.39
N GLU A 3 -1.62 12.88 10.89
CA GLU A 3 -2.95 12.32 11.13
C GLU A 3 -3.64 11.88 9.85
N LYS A 4 -3.43 12.61 8.75
CA LYS A 4 -4.01 12.24 7.45
C LYS A 4 -3.46 10.89 6.99
N ASP A 5 -2.15 10.69 7.10
CA ASP A 5 -1.52 9.44 6.68
C ASP A 5 -2.00 8.27 7.52
N LYS A 6 -2.14 8.47 8.83
CA LYS A 6 -2.66 7.43 9.73
C LYS A 6 -4.09 7.03 9.34
N LYS A 7 -4.92 8.03 9.03
CA LYS A 7 -6.29 7.79 8.61
C LYS A 7 -6.34 7.02 7.30
N ASP A 8 -5.50 7.41 6.33
CA ASP A 8 -5.45 6.75 5.04
C ASP A 8 -5.03 5.29 5.18
N ILE A 9 -4.07 5.01 6.06
CA ILE A 9 -3.62 3.63 6.31
C ILE A 9 -4.75 2.81 6.93
N ARG A 10 -5.49 3.37 7.89
CA ARG A 10 -6.61 2.66 8.49
C ARG A 10 -7.69 2.33 7.46
N GLU A 11 -8.00 3.28 6.58
CA GLU A 11 -8.97 3.06 5.52
C GLU A 11 -8.50 1.99 4.55
N LEU A 12 -7.21 1.99 4.23
CA LEU A 12 -6.61 0.98 3.37
C LEU A 12 -6.76 -0.42 3.98
N VAL A 13 -6.51 -0.57 5.28
CA VAL A 13 -6.67 -1.85 5.97
C VAL A 13 -8.12 -2.34 5.92
N ILE A 14 -9.07 -1.43 6.17
CA ILE A 14 -10.49 -1.77 6.11
C ILE A 14 -10.87 -2.25 4.71
N THR A 15 -10.43 -1.54 3.68
CA THR A 15 -10.69 -1.91 2.30
C THR A 15 -10.05 -3.25 1.95
N ALA A 16 -8.82 -3.48 2.43
CA ALA A 16 -8.13 -4.74 2.19
C ALA A 16 -8.89 -5.92 2.78
N LYS A 17 -9.42 -5.77 4.00
CA LYS A 17 -10.23 -6.80 4.63
C LYS A 17 -11.52 -7.06 3.85
N TYR A 18 -12.17 -6.00 3.39
CA TYR A 18 -13.36 -6.12 2.56
C TYR A 18 -13.06 -6.93 1.29
N LEU A 19 -11.95 -6.62 0.62
CA LEU A 19 -11.55 -7.34 -0.58
C LEU A 19 -11.23 -8.81 -0.30
N ALA A 20 -10.60 -9.10 0.84
CA ALA A 20 -10.30 -10.47 1.22
C ALA A 20 -11.57 -11.32 1.30
N ASP A 21 -12.66 -10.74 1.79
CA ASP A 21 -13.93 -11.45 1.95
C ASP A 21 -14.75 -11.50 0.66
N ASN A 22 -14.67 -10.47 -0.18
CA ASN A 22 -15.58 -10.30 -1.31
C ASN A 22 -14.92 -10.44 -2.67
N ASP A 23 -13.62 -10.17 -2.78
CA ASP A 23 -12.90 -10.22 -4.06
C ASP A 23 -11.43 -10.53 -3.84
N PRO A 24 -11.08 -11.81 -3.58
CA PRO A 24 -9.68 -12.17 -3.33
C PRO A 24 -8.72 -11.82 -4.47
N GLN A 25 -9.20 -11.83 -5.72
CA GLN A 25 -8.37 -11.42 -6.85
C GLN A 25 -8.07 -9.93 -6.80
N GLY A 26 -9.05 -9.13 -6.41
CA GLY A 26 -8.85 -7.70 -6.20
C GLY A 26 -7.85 -7.42 -5.09
N LEU A 27 -7.89 -8.22 -4.02
CA LEU A 27 -6.91 -8.11 -2.95
C LEU A 27 -5.49 -8.38 -3.46
N MET A 28 -5.32 -9.41 -4.27
CA MET A 28 -4.02 -9.75 -4.86
C MET A 28 -3.49 -8.60 -5.74
N LEU A 29 -4.36 -8.01 -6.56
CA LEU A 29 -3.98 -6.87 -7.39
C LEU A 29 -3.59 -5.67 -6.55
N ALA A 30 -4.32 -5.41 -5.47
CA ALA A 30 -4.01 -4.31 -4.55
C ALA A 30 -2.65 -4.54 -3.88
N LYS A 31 -2.39 -5.77 -3.43
CA LYS A 31 -1.10 -6.11 -2.81
C LYS A 31 0.04 -5.91 -3.80
N ASN A 32 -0.12 -6.37 -5.03
CA ASN A 32 0.90 -6.21 -6.06
C ASN A 32 1.18 -4.74 -6.35
N THR A 33 0.13 -3.92 -6.40
CA THR A 33 0.27 -2.48 -6.62
C THR A 33 1.06 -1.83 -5.49
N ILE A 34 0.75 -2.19 -4.24
CA ILE A 34 1.45 -1.67 -3.08
C ILE A 34 2.91 -2.11 -3.10
N ASP A 35 3.19 -3.35 -3.47
CA ASP A 35 4.56 -3.85 -3.57
C ASP A 35 5.37 -3.07 -4.61
N VAL A 36 4.75 -2.72 -5.74
CA VAL A 36 5.39 -1.89 -6.77
C VAL A 36 5.70 -0.49 -6.23
N LEU A 37 4.76 0.10 -5.50
CA LEU A 37 4.96 1.42 -4.90
C LEU A 37 6.06 1.39 -3.85
N LYS A 38 6.15 0.31 -3.08
CA LYS A 38 7.25 0.14 -2.12
C LYS A 38 8.59 0.08 -2.83
N ALA A 39 8.68 -0.68 -3.91
CA ALA A 39 9.92 -0.77 -4.70
C ALA A 39 10.31 0.59 -5.25
N ARG A 40 9.33 1.37 -5.70
CA ARG A 40 9.58 2.74 -6.18
C ARG A 40 10.15 3.61 -5.06
N ALA A 41 9.58 3.54 -3.86
CA ALA A 41 10.06 4.31 -2.72
C ALA A 41 11.49 3.91 -2.33
N ASP A 42 11.80 2.62 -2.38
CA ASP A 42 13.14 2.12 -2.10
C ASP A 42 14.17 2.64 -3.11
N LEU A 43 13.80 2.71 -4.39
CA LEU A 43 14.68 3.27 -5.42
C LEU A 43 14.94 4.76 -5.20
N GLU A 44 13.92 5.51 -4.78
CA GLU A 44 14.08 6.93 -4.47
C GLU A 44 15.06 7.13 -3.30
N LYS A 45 15.00 6.27 -2.30
CA LYS A 45 15.94 6.32 -1.18
C LYS A 45 17.38 6.09 -1.63
N VAL A 46 17.59 5.13 -2.51
CA VAL A 46 18.93 4.83 -3.04
C VAL A 46 19.47 6.04 -3.79
N LYS A 47 18.64 6.71 -4.58
CA LYS A 47 19.06 7.90 -5.30
C LYS A 47 19.45 9.04 -4.36
N GLU A 48 18.72 9.20 -3.26
CA GLU A 48 19.00 10.24 -2.28
C GLU A 48 20.35 10.01 -1.57
N VAL A 49 20.70 8.77 -1.33
CA VAL A 49 21.94 8.42 -0.63
C VAL A 49 23.14 8.50 -1.55
N SER A 50 22.96 8.25 -2.82
CA SER A 50 24.05 8.27 -3.79
C SER A 50 24.26 9.67 -4.35
#